data_782eae929152fd5dc27d377a7df80009
#
_entry.id   782eae929152fd5dc27d377a7df80009
#
_cell.length_a   1.000
_cell.length_b   1.000
_cell.length_c   1.000
_cell.angle_alpha   90.00
_cell.angle_beta   90.00
_cell.angle_gamma   90.00
#
_symmetry.space_group_name_H-M   'P 1'
#
loop_
_entity.id
_entity.type
_entity.pdbx_description
1 polymer ?
#
loop_
_entity_poly.entity_id
_entity_poly.type
_entity_poly.pdbx_seq_one_letter_code
_entity_poly.pdbx_strand_id
1 'polypeptide(L)'
;MYKRQGIIICNPPYGKKLGDENELIHLYEEMGIFLKNNFSGWEFWLLSGNPKLTKYLKMKSSLKIPVSNGGIDCRWIKYFIR
;
A
#
# COMPACT_ATOMS: atom_id res chain seq x y z
N MET A 1 -4.44 -25.13 13.83
CA MET A 1 -4.69 -24.48 12.58
C MET A 1 -3.43 -24.01 11.90
N TYR A 2 -3.39 -24.21 10.63
CA TYR A 2 -2.22 -23.86 9.86
C TYR A 2 -2.34 -22.44 9.31
N LYS A 3 -1.33 -21.64 9.53
CA LYS A 3 -1.33 -20.29 9.02
C LYS A 3 -0.07 -20.03 8.22
N ARG A 4 -0.25 -19.61 7.00
CA ARG A 4 0.85 -19.33 6.11
C ARG A 4 1.06 -17.83 6.02
N GLN A 5 2.29 -17.41 6.15
CA GLN A 5 2.65 -16.04 5.93
C GLN A 5 3.20 -15.90 4.53
N GLY A 6 2.92 -14.77 3.91
CA GLY A 6 3.38 -14.51 2.58
C GLY A 6 3.68 -13.05 2.36
N ILE A 7 3.97 -12.72 1.12
CA ILE A 7 4.32 -11.36 0.73
C ILE A 7 3.38 -10.95 -0.38
N ILE A 8 2.76 -9.78 -0.23
CA ILE A 8 1.91 -9.19 -1.24
C ILE A 8 2.61 -7.95 -1.77
N ILE A 9 2.75 -7.85 -3.08
CA ILE A 9 3.39 -6.70 -3.72
C ILE A 9 2.36 -5.98 -4.56
N CYS A 10 2.26 -4.67 -4.38
CA CYS A 10 1.26 -3.88 -5.07
C CYS A 10 1.87 -2.64 -5.68
N ASN A 11 1.47 -2.34 -6.91
CA ASN A 11 1.88 -1.13 -7.60
C ASN A 11 0.62 -0.38 -8.03
N PRO A 12 -0.03 0.33 -7.09
CA PRO A 12 -1.31 0.95 -7.39
C PRO A 12 -1.15 2.21 -8.23
N PRO A 13 -2.24 2.73 -8.76
CA PRO A 13 -2.19 3.99 -9.49
C PRO A 13 -1.74 5.14 -8.59
N TYR A 14 -1.05 6.09 -9.21
CA TYR A 14 -0.47 7.20 -8.46
C TYR A 14 -1.37 8.42 -8.40
N GLY A 15 -2.50 8.38 -9.08
CA GLY A 15 -3.45 9.47 -9.01
C GLY A 15 -3.28 10.55 -10.06
N LYS A 16 -2.43 10.35 -11.01
CA LYS A 16 -2.19 11.39 -12.01
C LYS A 16 -3.25 11.43 -13.10
N LYS A 17 -3.76 10.28 -13.49
CA LYS A 17 -4.66 10.20 -14.63
C LYS A 17 -5.93 9.44 -14.36
N LEU A 18 -6.12 9.01 -13.13
CA LEU A 18 -7.20 8.10 -12.80
C LEU A 18 -8.15 8.73 -11.81
N GLY A 19 -9.19 9.34 -12.33
CA GLY A 19 -10.22 9.84 -11.48
C GLY A 19 -9.76 10.91 -10.51
N ASP A 20 -10.61 11.25 -9.58
CA ASP A 20 -10.25 12.26 -8.63
C ASP A 20 -9.63 11.64 -7.38
N GLU A 21 -9.12 12.52 -6.54
CA GLU A 21 -8.41 12.11 -5.35
C GLU A 21 -9.32 11.37 -4.37
N ASN A 22 -10.60 11.73 -4.33
CA ASN A 22 -11.53 11.08 -3.42
C ASN A 22 -11.72 9.61 -3.75
N GLU A 23 -11.75 9.28 -5.03
CA GLU A 23 -11.86 7.88 -5.43
C GLU A 23 -10.64 7.08 -5.02
N LEU A 24 -9.47 7.69 -5.13
CA LEU A 24 -8.25 7.02 -4.72
C LEU A 24 -8.18 6.85 -3.22
N ILE A 25 -8.66 7.83 -2.47
CA ILE A 25 -8.74 7.70 -1.01
C ILE A 25 -9.61 6.50 -0.64
N HIS A 26 -10.77 6.38 -1.27
CA HIS A 26 -11.64 5.23 -1.01
C HIS A 26 -10.96 3.92 -1.36
N LEU A 27 -10.24 3.88 -2.48
CA LEU A 27 -9.54 2.68 -2.88
C LEU A 27 -8.53 2.25 -1.82
N TYR A 28 -7.76 3.21 -1.30
CA TYR A 28 -6.76 2.89 -0.30
C TYR A 28 -7.40 2.48 1.01
N GLU A 29 -8.49 3.11 1.39
CA GLU A 29 -9.21 2.72 2.60
C GLU A 29 -9.73 1.29 2.50
N GLU A 30 -10.35 0.97 1.38
CA GLU A 30 -10.88 -0.37 1.17
C GLU A 30 -9.77 -1.40 1.09
N MET A 31 -8.68 -1.04 0.46
CA MET A 31 -7.54 -1.93 0.38
C MET A 31 -7.00 -2.26 1.77
N GLY A 32 -6.90 -1.25 2.63
CA GLY A 32 -6.44 -1.49 3.99
C GLY A 32 -7.36 -2.40 4.77
N ILE A 33 -8.67 -2.20 4.63
CA ILE A 33 -9.65 -3.04 5.31
C ILE A 33 -9.55 -4.47 4.80
N PHE A 34 -9.48 -4.64 3.49
CA PHE A 34 -9.41 -5.96 2.88
C PHE A 34 -8.16 -6.71 3.35
N LEU A 35 -7.03 -6.03 3.37
CA LEU A 35 -5.78 -6.67 3.78
C LEU A 35 -5.82 -7.09 5.24
N LYS A 36 -6.34 -6.23 6.10
CA LYS A 36 -6.40 -6.56 7.52
C LYS A 36 -7.36 -7.72 7.80
N ASN A 37 -8.42 -7.82 7.02
CA ASN A 37 -9.40 -8.87 7.23
C ASN A 37 -8.98 -10.21 6.66
N ASN A 38 -8.15 -10.22 5.63
CA ASN A 38 -7.89 -11.44 4.89
C ASN A 38 -6.43 -11.90 4.93
N PHE A 39 -5.50 -11.02 5.27
CA PHE A 39 -4.08 -11.32 5.15
C PHE A 39 -3.30 -10.98 6.40
N SER A 40 -3.92 -11.13 7.55
CA SER A 40 -3.24 -10.91 8.82
C SER A 40 -2.02 -11.82 8.91
N GLY A 41 -0.90 -11.25 9.30
CA GLY A 41 0.34 -12.01 9.40
C GLY A 41 1.21 -11.94 8.15
N TRP A 42 0.70 -11.35 7.08
CA TRP A 42 1.44 -11.23 5.83
C TRP A 42 2.20 -9.91 5.78
N GLU A 43 3.21 -9.85 4.92
CA GLU A 43 3.88 -8.61 4.59
C GLU A 43 3.24 -8.01 3.35
N PHE A 44 3.08 -6.70 3.37
CA PHE A 44 2.52 -5.98 2.24
C PHE A 44 3.52 -4.92 1.79
N TRP A 45 3.95 -5.02 0.54
CA TRP A 45 4.87 -4.07 -0.04
C TRP A 45 4.14 -3.22 -1.07
N LEU A 46 4.22 -1.93 -0.90
CA LEU A 46 3.52 -0.97 -1.73
C LEU A 46 4.52 -0.03 -2.39
N LEU A 47 4.45 0.08 -3.70
CA LEU A 47 5.22 1.10 -4.41
C LEU A 47 4.38 2.36 -4.47
N SER A 48 4.74 3.37 -3.71
CA SER A 48 3.93 4.57 -3.57
C SER A 48 4.59 5.74 -4.25
N GLY A 49 3.86 6.38 -5.16
CA GLY A 49 4.28 7.64 -5.76
C GLY A 49 3.56 8.83 -5.16
N ASN A 50 2.67 8.60 -4.20
CA ASN A 50 1.92 9.67 -3.57
C ASN A 50 1.82 9.41 -2.07
N PRO A 51 2.66 10.08 -1.27
CA PRO A 51 2.68 9.82 0.17
C PRO A 51 1.40 10.22 0.89
N LYS A 52 0.58 11.07 0.27
CA LYS A 52 -0.66 11.50 0.91
C LYS A 52 -1.69 10.39 0.98
N LEU A 53 -1.61 9.41 0.08
CA LEU A 53 -2.61 8.35 0.03
C LEU A 53 -2.33 7.22 0.99
N THR A 54 -1.08 6.99 1.33
CA THR A 54 -0.72 5.82 2.12
C THR A 54 -1.28 5.84 3.53
N LYS A 55 -1.54 7.03 4.07
CA LYS A 55 -2.11 7.12 5.41
C LYS A 55 -3.50 6.51 5.49
N TYR A 56 -4.19 6.43 4.36
CA TYR A 56 -5.56 5.90 4.34
C TYR A 56 -5.60 4.39 4.44
N LEU A 57 -4.47 3.72 4.29
CA LEU A 57 -4.39 2.29 4.57
C LEU A 57 -4.57 2.00 6.05
N LYS A 58 -4.26 2.96 6.90
CA LYS A 58 -4.36 2.85 8.34
C LYS A 58 -3.56 1.69 8.89
N MET A 59 -2.38 1.52 8.32
CA MET A 59 -1.42 0.54 8.77
C MET A 59 -0.10 1.24 9.03
N LYS A 60 0.64 0.71 9.97
CA LYS A 60 1.94 1.28 10.32
C LYS A 60 3.01 0.67 9.45
N SER A 61 3.78 1.51 8.79
CA SER A 61 4.87 1.03 7.97
C SER A 61 6.05 0.63 8.84
N SER A 62 6.77 -0.41 8.42
CA SER A 62 7.96 -0.85 9.13
C SER A 62 9.24 -0.50 8.38
N LEU A 63 9.13 -0.17 7.09
CA LEU A 63 10.30 0.14 6.29
C LEU A 63 9.87 1.00 5.10
N LYS A 64 10.71 1.97 4.74
CA LYS A 64 10.50 2.81 3.57
C LYS A 64 11.81 2.92 2.81
N ILE A 65 11.77 2.58 1.52
CA ILE A 65 12.95 2.63 0.67
C ILE A 65 12.67 3.57 -0.49
N PRO A 66 13.38 4.69 -0.59
CA PRO A 66 13.18 5.59 -1.71
C PRO A 66 13.73 4.98 -3.00
N VAL A 67 12.99 5.14 -4.08
CA VAL A 67 13.39 4.66 -5.39
C VAL A 67 12.92 5.66 -6.43
N SER A 68 13.52 5.60 -7.61
CA SER A 68 13.07 6.40 -8.72
C SER A 68 12.44 5.47 -9.76
N ASN A 69 11.24 5.79 -10.19
CA ASN A 69 10.51 4.96 -11.13
C ASN A 69 10.08 5.84 -12.30
N GLY A 70 10.84 5.75 -13.40
CA GLY A 70 10.53 6.54 -14.59
C GLY A 70 10.58 8.03 -14.34
N GLY A 71 11.51 8.50 -13.52
CA GLY A 71 11.64 9.91 -13.22
C GLY A 71 10.71 10.40 -12.12
N ILE A 72 9.93 9.50 -11.53
CA ILE A 72 9.04 9.84 -10.43
C ILE A 72 9.65 9.34 -9.13
N ASP A 73 9.66 10.20 -8.13
CA ASP A 73 10.15 9.82 -6.81
C ASP A 73 9.10 8.94 -6.14
N CYS A 74 9.47 7.71 -5.90
CA CYS A 74 8.59 6.74 -5.29
C CYS A 74 9.23 6.15 -4.05
N ARG A 75 8.47 5.37 -3.31
CA ARG A 75 8.98 4.65 -2.16
C ARG A 75 8.39 3.25 -2.12
N TRP A 76 9.25 2.27 -1.87
CA TRP A 76 8.78 0.95 -1.46
C TRP A 76 8.50 1.01 0.03
N ILE A 77 7.27 0.73 0.40
CA ILE A 77 6.86 0.78 1.80
C ILE A 77 6.43 -0.61 2.23
N LYS A 78 7.01 -1.07 3.32
CA LYS A 78 6.70 -2.38 3.85
C LYS A 78 5.76 -2.22 5.03
N TYR A 79 4.69 -2.98 5.02
CA TYR A 79 3.75 -3.06 6.12
C TYR A 79 3.67 -4.49 6.61
N PHE A 80 3.51 -4.64 7.89
CA PHE A 80 3.19 -5.94 8.47
C PHE A 80 1.71 -5.92 8.83
N ILE A 81 0.94 -6.81 8.22
CA ILE A 81 -0.51 -6.80 8.36
C ILE A 81 -0.89 -7.53 9.64
N ARG A 82 -1.54 -6.83 10.52
CA ARG A 82 -1.94 -7.40 11.81
C ARG A 82 -3.37 -7.84 11.83
#